data_47de00b1474e7b935ac941d03c2dfc7b
#
_entry.id   47de00b1474e7b935ac941d03c2dfc7b
#
_cell.length_a   1.000
_cell.length_b   1.000
_cell.length_c   1.000
_cell.angle_alpha   90.00
_cell.angle_beta   90.00
_cell.angle_gamma   90.00
#
_symmetry.space_group_name_H-M   'P 1'
#
loop_
_entity.id
_entity.type
_entity.pdbx_description
1 polymer ?
#
loop_
_entity_poly.entity_id
_entity_poly.type
_entity_poly.pdbx_seq_one_letter_code
_entity_poly.pdbx_strand_id
1 'polypeptide(L)' 'MGVKKFGGENVLAGNIIVRQRGTTWYPGDNVGMGKDHTLFALTEGHVKFSKGKGGKAFVSVEG' A
#
# COMPACT_ATOMS: atom_id res chain seq x y z
N MET A 1 0.31 12.75 -6.50
CA MET A 1 -0.54 11.61 -6.15
C MET A 1 -0.06 10.36 -6.84
N GLY A 2 -0.53 9.24 -6.36
CA GLY A 2 -0.15 7.96 -6.90
C GLY A 2 0.83 7.24 -5.99
N VAL A 3 1.56 6.30 -6.56
CA VAL A 3 2.46 5.44 -5.80
C VAL A 3 3.69 6.22 -5.33
N LYS A 4 3.94 6.19 -4.03
CA LYS A 4 5.09 6.85 -3.43
C LYS A 4 6.26 5.88 -3.21
N LYS A 5 5.98 4.58 -3.13
CA LYS A 5 6.99 3.54 -2.94
C LYS A 5 6.83 2.49 -4.01
N PHE A 6 7.93 1.98 -4.51
CA PHE A 6 7.92 0.95 -5.54
C PHE A 6 7.97 -0.44 -4.93
N GLY A 7 7.58 -1.43 -5.72
CA GLY A 7 7.65 -2.82 -5.27
C GLY A 7 9.06 -3.20 -4.86
N GLY A 8 9.17 -3.89 -3.73
CA GLY A 8 10.45 -4.30 -3.18
C GLY A 8 11.16 -3.25 -2.34
N GLU A 9 10.64 -2.03 -2.30
CA GLU A 9 11.26 -0.97 -1.52
C GLU A 9 10.98 -1.17 -0.03
N ASN A 10 11.99 -0.90 0.81
CA ASN A 10 11.83 -1.00 2.26
C ASN A 10 11.02 0.15 2.79
N VAL A 11 10.13 -0.15 3.74
CA VAL A 11 9.33 0.87 4.42
C VAL A 11 9.35 0.62 5.92
N LEU A 12 9.14 1.67 6.68
CA LEU A 12 8.96 1.61 8.12
C LEU A 12 7.48 1.79 8.43
N ALA A 13 7.06 1.36 9.62
CA ALA A 13 5.70 1.56 10.06
C ALA A 13 5.36 3.05 10.01
N GLY A 14 4.21 3.37 9.44
CA GLY A 14 3.77 4.74 9.26
C GLY A 14 4.17 5.39 7.95
N ASN A 15 5.07 4.79 7.18
CA ASN A 15 5.45 5.34 5.88
C ASN A 15 4.27 5.31 4.91
N ILE A 16 4.08 6.40 4.17
CA ILE A 16 3.05 6.46 3.15
C ILE A 16 3.54 5.69 1.93
N ILE A 17 2.70 4.78 1.45
CA ILE A 17 3.03 3.95 0.28
C ILE A 17 2.34 4.49 -0.97
N VAL A 18 1.05 4.82 -0.86
CA VAL A 18 0.24 5.30 -1.98
C VAL A 18 -0.60 6.48 -1.53
N ARG A 19 -0.61 7.55 -2.32
CA ARG A 19 -1.55 8.64 -2.15
C ARG A 19 -2.48 8.64 -3.34
N GLN A 20 -3.79 8.63 -3.08
CA GLN A 20 -4.78 8.53 -4.13
C GLN A 20 -6.04 9.28 -3.73
N ARG A 21 -6.84 9.65 -4.71
CA ARG A 21 -8.08 10.38 -4.45
C ARG A 21 -9.26 9.46 -4.21
N GLY A 22 -9.18 8.25 -4.73
CA GLY A 22 -10.17 7.22 -4.51
C GLY A 22 -9.45 5.91 -4.33
N THR A 23 -10.20 4.83 -4.17
CA THR A 23 -9.58 3.53 -3.91
C THR A 23 -9.18 2.86 -5.21
N THR A 24 -8.03 3.26 -5.77
CA THR A 24 -7.41 2.59 -6.91
C THR A 24 -6.63 1.37 -6.42
N TRP A 25 -5.91 1.55 -5.32
CA TRP A 25 -5.17 0.49 -4.65
C TRP A 25 -5.86 0.17 -3.34
N TYR A 26 -5.94 -1.10 -2.99
CA TYR A 26 -6.57 -1.55 -1.75
C TYR A 26 -5.51 -2.01 -0.76
N PRO A 27 -5.74 -1.85 0.54
CA PRO A 27 -4.78 -2.32 1.54
C PRO A 27 -4.79 -3.84 1.63
N GLY A 28 -3.60 -4.43 1.50
CA GLY A 28 -3.40 -5.86 1.72
C GLY A 28 -2.86 -6.11 3.12
N ASP A 29 -1.96 -7.09 3.23
CA ASP A 29 -1.38 -7.43 4.54
C ASP A 29 -0.49 -6.30 5.03
N ASN A 30 -0.63 -5.96 6.31
CA ASN A 30 0.20 -4.97 7.01
C ASN A 30 0.14 -3.57 6.39
N VAL A 31 -0.98 -3.25 5.75
CA VAL A 31 -1.21 -1.93 5.17
C VAL A 31 -2.53 -1.39 5.67
N GLY A 32 -2.52 -0.14 6.12
CA GLY A 32 -3.72 0.54 6.54
C GLY A 32 -4.14 1.59 5.52
N MET A 33 -5.39 2.01 5.60
CA MET A 33 -5.91 3.05 4.73
C MET A 33 -6.52 4.18 5.56
N GLY A 34 -6.11 5.41 5.28
CA GLY A 34 -6.63 6.58 5.94
C GLY A 34 -7.97 7.02 5.36
N LYS A 35 -8.53 8.07 5.93
CA LYS A 35 -9.83 8.60 5.48
C LYS A 35 -9.77 9.16 4.08
N ASP A 36 -8.59 9.63 3.66
CA ASP A 36 -8.38 10.19 2.33
C ASP A 36 -7.86 9.15 1.35
N HIS A 37 -8.04 7.86 1.64
CA HIS A 37 -7.61 6.73 0.84
C HIS A 37 -6.09 6.57 0.76
N THR A 38 -5.33 7.27 1.60
CA THR A 38 -3.88 7.10 1.67
C THR A 38 -3.56 5.74 2.27
N LEU A 39 -2.66 5.01 1.61
CA LEU A 39 -2.20 3.71 2.11
C LEU A 39 -0.85 3.89 2.80
N PHE A 40 -0.72 3.29 3.97
CA PHE A 40 0.49 3.42 4.76
C PHE A 40 0.86 2.08 5.39
N ALA A 41 2.14 1.91 5.66
CA ALA A 41 2.64 0.68 6.26
C ALA A 41 2.26 0.60 7.73
N LEU A 42 1.79 -0.57 8.16
CA LEU A 42 1.50 -0.83 9.57
C LEU A 42 2.70 -1.42 10.28
N THR A 43 3.66 -1.96 9.53
CA THR A 43 4.85 -2.57 10.06
C THR A 43 6.01 -2.33 9.11
N GLU A 44 7.22 -2.59 9.59
CA GLU A 44 8.42 -2.52 8.76
C GLU A 44 8.47 -3.71 7.82
N GLY A 45 8.94 -3.49 6.60
CA GLY A 45 9.10 -4.57 5.64
C GLY A 45 9.27 -4.05 4.23
N HIS A 46 8.97 -4.90 3.26
CA HIS A 46 9.08 -4.60 1.84
C HIS A 46 7.71 -4.43 1.22
N VAL A 47 7.57 -3.43 0.36
CA VAL A 47 6.31 -3.19 -0.35
C VAL A 47 6.13 -4.24 -1.43
N LYS A 48 4.93 -4.79 -1.53
CA LYS A 48 4.58 -5.74 -2.57
C LYS A 48 3.25 -5.35 -3.19
N PHE A 49 3.23 -5.24 -4.50
CA PHE A 49 2.01 -4.96 -5.26
C PHE A 49 1.50 -6.26 -5.88
N SER A 50 0.19 -6.45 -5.83
CA SER A 50 -0.41 -7.65 -6.41
C SER A 50 -1.79 -7.32 -6.94
N LYS A 51 -2.29 -8.19 -7.83
CA LYS A 51 -3.66 -8.08 -8.33
C LYS A 51 -4.49 -9.21 -7.76
N GLY A 52 -5.68 -8.85 -7.29
CA GLY A 52 -6.65 -9.81 -6.81
C GLY A 52 -7.74 -10.07 -7.83
N LYS A 53 -8.78 -10.77 -7.39
CA LYS A 53 -9.92 -11.07 -8.23
C LYS A 53 -10.67 -9.78 -8.59
N GLY A 54 -11.29 -9.78 -9.77
CA GLY A 54 -12.06 -8.64 -10.23
C GLY A 54 -11.24 -7.46 -10.66
N GLY A 55 -9.95 -7.64 -10.91
CA GLY A 55 -9.09 -6.57 -11.37
C GLY A 55 -8.65 -5.62 -10.27
N LYS A 56 -8.94 -5.94 -9.01
CA LYS A 56 -8.51 -5.10 -7.89
C LYS A 56 -7.01 -5.24 -7.66
N ALA A 57 -6.37 -4.12 -7.38
CA ALA A 57 -4.94 -4.11 -7.09
C ALA A 57 -4.73 -3.90 -5.59
N PHE A 58 -3.81 -4.67 -5.01
CA PHE A 58 -3.53 -4.63 -3.58
C PHE A 58 -2.08 -4.29 -3.32
N VAL A 59 -1.86 -3.62 -2.20
CA VAL A 59 -0.53 -3.27 -1.72
C VAL A 59 -0.35 -3.94 -0.37
N SER A 60 0.76 -4.66 -0.20
CA SER A 60 1.07 -5.34 1.05
C SER A 60 2.49 -4.98 1.48
N VAL A 61 2.78 -5.22 2.77
CA VAL A 61 4.12 -5.08 3.31
C VAL A 61 4.51 -6.44 3.88
N GLU A 62 5.62 -6.98 3.41
CA GLU A 62 6.16 -8.25 3.88
C GLU A 62 7.40 -8.00 4.71
N GLY A 63 7.42 -8.58 5.90
CA GLY A 63 8.52 -8.42 6.82
C GLY A 63 9.77 -9.21 6.50
#